data_aabd2bd74f4daa9137075218ac5f56ae
#
_entry.id   aabd2bd74f4daa9137075218ac5f56ae
#
_cell.length_a   1.000
_cell.length_b   1.000
_cell.length_c   1.000
_cell.angle_alpha   90.00
_cell.angle_beta   90.00
_cell.angle_gamma   90.00
#
_symmetry.space_group_name_H-M   'P 1'
#
loop_
_entity.id
_entity.type
_entity.pdbx_description
1 polymer ?
#
loop_
_entity_poly.entity_id
_entity_poly.type
_entity_poly.pdbx_seq_one_letter_code
_entity_poly.pdbx_strand_id
1 'polypeptide(L)'
;MNHDYLLSKIHCPSSLKRDLKQWLKAGVLDNGVFDDTETGTPQGGVISPILANIALLGMVRFIETMYPKKANRAQATVIRYADDFVVISPSLEIIEQCKTAISEWLKPVGLEIKPEKTRICHTLKPIEYNGKTEEPGFDFLGFTIRQYPVGKYKSGKIGGRTSRLIGHKTCIKPSNKAVKAHTEEIKGAIKQLKTAPQSALISRLNPIIRGWSNYYSAVVSTETFNKLDNKVGLMLRAWTVSRCGKASHDKLGNYFRNGTVKLSNGKERHESWLFQTKDGLTLWQHNWTPIVRHTLVRPDATPYDGNWTYWATRRGQAIETPNRVAKLLKKQKGRCTWCGQYFAPSDLVEVDHIVPRNLGRKGEYKNLQLLHRHTRDNKTALDNANALGVENGVASIPSHSKPCLRLSPHTAPSLTVPLLWIQL
;
A
#
# COMPACT_ATOMS: atom_id res chain seq x y z
N MET A 1 -18.87 -20.33 8.40
CA MET A 1 -17.98 -21.01 7.42
C MET A 1 -18.00 -22.49 7.72
N ASN A 2 -18.22 -23.34 6.73
CA ASN A 2 -18.31 -24.79 6.88
C ASN A 2 -16.89 -25.40 7.02
N HIS A 3 -16.65 -26.17 8.09
CA HIS A 3 -15.34 -26.77 8.37
C HIS A 3 -14.96 -27.85 7.36
N ASP A 4 -15.92 -28.68 6.94
CA ASP A 4 -15.64 -29.78 5.99
C ASP A 4 -15.30 -29.22 4.60
N TYR A 5 -16.01 -28.17 4.16
CA TYR A 5 -15.67 -27.45 2.94
C TYR A 5 -14.24 -26.87 3.00
N LEU A 6 -13.89 -26.18 4.11
CA LEU A 6 -12.56 -25.64 4.29
C LEU A 6 -11.48 -26.75 4.23
N LEU A 7 -11.69 -27.84 4.96
CA LEU A 7 -10.75 -28.95 4.99
C LEU A 7 -10.62 -29.66 3.64
N SER A 8 -11.66 -29.65 2.79
CA SER A 8 -11.59 -30.17 1.42
C SER A 8 -10.66 -29.35 0.52
N LYS A 9 -10.53 -28.05 0.77
CA LYS A 9 -9.64 -27.14 0.02
C LYS A 9 -8.17 -27.24 0.43
N ILE A 10 -7.88 -27.81 1.60
CA ILE A 10 -6.52 -27.89 2.14
C ILE A 10 -5.86 -29.20 1.72
N HIS A 11 -4.83 -29.09 0.90
CA HIS A 11 -3.97 -30.21 0.50
C HIS A 11 -2.75 -30.26 1.39
N CYS A 12 -2.81 -31.04 2.45
CA CYS A 12 -1.72 -31.22 3.42
C CYS A 12 -1.69 -32.67 3.93
N PRO A 13 -0.60 -33.14 4.61
CA PRO A 13 -0.52 -34.40 5.27
C PRO A 13 -1.69 -34.63 6.22
N SER A 14 -2.14 -35.90 6.34
CA SER A 14 -3.29 -36.29 7.15
C SER A 14 -3.17 -35.93 8.63
N SER A 15 -1.96 -35.94 9.19
CA SER A 15 -1.66 -35.50 10.56
C SER A 15 -2.03 -34.03 10.75
N LEU A 16 -1.53 -33.14 9.87
CA LEU A 16 -1.81 -31.71 9.95
C LEU A 16 -3.30 -31.41 9.71
N LYS A 17 -3.95 -32.16 8.81
CA LYS A 17 -5.38 -32.00 8.56
C LYS A 17 -6.22 -32.38 9.78
N ARG A 18 -5.80 -33.40 10.53
CA ARG A 18 -6.42 -33.80 11.81
C ARG A 18 -6.26 -32.71 12.85
N ASP A 19 -5.06 -32.15 12.99
CA ASP A 19 -4.79 -31.09 13.96
C ASP A 19 -5.59 -29.83 13.64
N LEU A 20 -5.67 -29.43 12.36
CA LEU A 20 -6.52 -28.33 11.91
C LEU A 20 -8.00 -28.56 12.24
N LYS A 21 -8.50 -29.80 12.05
CA LYS A 21 -9.86 -30.16 12.40
C LYS A 21 -10.11 -30.04 13.90
N GLN A 22 -9.15 -30.44 14.73
CA GLN A 22 -9.23 -30.31 16.18
C GLN A 22 -9.22 -28.82 16.60
N TRP A 23 -8.35 -27.99 16.01
CA TRP A 23 -8.32 -26.56 16.29
C TRP A 23 -9.61 -25.84 15.91
N LEU A 24 -10.21 -26.20 14.79
CA LEU A 24 -11.49 -25.63 14.38
C LEU A 24 -12.65 -25.99 15.31
N LYS A 25 -12.57 -27.16 15.96
CA LYS A 25 -13.57 -27.65 16.92
C LYS A 25 -13.24 -27.38 18.39
N ALA A 26 -12.11 -26.73 18.65
CA ALA A 26 -11.62 -26.55 20.02
C ALA A 26 -12.50 -25.62 20.90
N GLY A 27 -13.50 -24.96 20.30
CA GLY A 27 -14.33 -23.99 21.01
C GLY A 27 -13.62 -22.68 21.36
N VAL A 28 -14.35 -21.78 21.95
CA VAL A 28 -13.86 -20.46 22.42
C VAL A 28 -14.27 -20.29 23.87
N LEU A 29 -13.31 -19.87 24.70
CA LEU A 29 -13.58 -19.46 26.06
C LEU A 29 -13.73 -17.93 26.09
N ASP A 30 -14.94 -17.42 26.22
CA ASP A 30 -15.21 -15.99 26.35
C ASP A 30 -15.79 -15.66 27.72
N ASN A 31 -15.16 -14.78 28.47
CA ASN A 31 -15.57 -14.37 29.81
C ASN A 31 -15.86 -15.53 30.81
N GLY A 32 -15.14 -16.67 30.63
CA GLY A 32 -15.30 -17.86 31.47
C GLY A 32 -16.43 -18.80 31.03
N VAL A 33 -17.13 -18.51 29.95
CA VAL A 33 -18.11 -19.38 29.32
C VAL A 33 -17.45 -20.07 28.10
N PHE A 34 -17.59 -21.39 28.02
CA PHE A 34 -17.09 -22.18 26.93
C PHE A 34 -18.19 -22.36 25.88
N ASP A 35 -17.92 -21.91 24.64
CA ASP A 35 -18.78 -22.09 23.49
C ASP A 35 -18.15 -23.02 22.46
N ASP A 36 -18.87 -24.09 22.11
CA ASP A 36 -18.46 -25.01 21.05
C ASP A 36 -18.47 -24.34 19.69
N THR A 37 -17.40 -24.54 18.91
CA THR A 37 -17.30 -23.97 17.56
C THR A 37 -17.68 -25.02 16.51
N GLU A 38 -18.95 -25.07 16.13
CA GLU A 38 -19.42 -25.96 15.05
C GLU A 38 -19.14 -25.38 13.66
N THR A 39 -19.10 -24.04 13.55
CA THR A 39 -18.88 -23.33 12.29
C THR A 39 -17.99 -22.10 12.49
N GLY A 40 -17.32 -21.66 11.43
CA GLY A 40 -16.47 -20.47 11.50
C GLY A 40 -15.03 -20.72 11.91
N THR A 41 -14.35 -19.66 12.27
CA THR A 41 -13.00 -19.67 12.89
C THR A 41 -13.00 -18.72 14.07
N PRO A 42 -12.27 -19.01 15.15
CA PRO A 42 -12.20 -18.11 16.31
C PRO A 42 -11.75 -16.71 15.90
N GLN A 43 -12.48 -15.69 16.35
CA GLN A 43 -12.09 -14.30 16.12
C GLN A 43 -10.76 -14.01 16.85
N GLY A 44 -9.80 -13.38 16.16
CA GLY A 44 -8.48 -13.07 16.72
C GLY A 44 -7.46 -14.22 16.66
N GLY A 45 -7.83 -15.40 16.16
CA GLY A 45 -6.88 -16.49 15.92
C GLY A 45 -5.83 -16.14 14.88
N VAL A 46 -4.57 -16.45 15.13
CA VAL A 46 -3.43 -16.13 14.23
C VAL A 46 -3.59 -16.76 12.84
N ILE A 47 -4.19 -17.96 12.77
CA ILE A 47 -4.39 -18.71 11.53
C ILE A 47 -5.70 -18.37 10.82
N SER A 48 -6.66 -17.74 11.49
CA SER A 48 -8.01 -17.45 10.95
C SER A 48 -8.00 -16.67 9.64
N PRO A 49 -7.15 -15.64 9.42
CA PRO A 49 -7.08 -14.93 8.15
C PRO A 49 -6.62 -15.82 6.98
N ILE A 50 -5.72 -16.77 7.24
CA ILE A 50 -5.24 -17.70 6.21
C ILE A 50 -6.36 -18.67 5.84
N LEU A 51 -7.04 -19.25 6.83
CA LEU A 51 -8.16 -20.18 6.61
C LEU A 51 -9.33 -19.51 5.87
N ALA A 52 -9.67 -18.26 6.22
CA ALA A 52 -10.68 -17.49 5.50
C ALA A 52 -10.27 -17.25 4.04
N ASN A 53 -8.99 -16.94 3.78
CA ASN A 53 -8.50 -16.79 2.42
C ASN A 53 -8.54 -18.09 1.61
N ILE A 54 -8.25 -19.25 2.24
CA ILE A 54 -8.35 -20.56 1.61
C ILE A 54 -9.81 -20.90 1.29
N ALA A 55 -10.74 -20.65 2.21
CA ALA A 55 -12.17 -20.88 1.99
C ALA A 55 -12.72 -20.11 0.79
N LEU A 56 -12.29 -18.85 0.63
CA LEU A 56 -12.70 -17.98 -0.47
C LEU A 56 -11.83 -18.12 -1.73
N LEU A 57 -10.87 -19.05 -1.73
CA LEU A 57 -10.03 -19.31 -2.90
C LEU A 57 -10.87 -19.86 -4.05
N GLY A 58 -10.74 -19.24 -5.22
CA GLY A 58 -11.47 -19.63 -6.44
C GLY A 58 -12.65 -18.72 -6.78
N MET A 59 -13.21 -17.93 -5.84
CA MET A 59 -14.34 -17.03 -6.10
C MET A 59 -14.05 -16.02 -7.22
N VAL A 60 -12.88 -15.40 -7.19
CA VAL A 60 -12.46 -14.43 -8.23
C VAL A 60 -12.42 -15.12 -9.60
N ARG A 61 -11.74 -16.26 -9.67
CA ARG A 61 -11.63 -17.04 -10.91
C ARG A 61 -12.97 -17.54 -11.42
N PHE A 62 -13.88 -17.92 -10.53
CA PHE A 62 -15.23 -18.34 -10.88
C PHE A 62 -15.96 -17.24 -11.65
N ILE A 63 -15.97 -16.00 -11.15
CA ILE A 63 -16.60 -14.87 -11.83
C ILE A 63 -15.88 -14.51 -13.14
N GLU A 64 -14.55 -14.53 -13.17
CA GLU A 64 -13.77 -14.26 -14.39
C GLU A 64 -14.03 -15.30 -15.47
N THR A 65 -14.32 -16.54 -15.10
CA THR A 65 -14.67 -17.63 -16.04
C THR A 65 -16.10 -17.47 -16.58
N MET A 66 -17.04 -17.02 -15.75
CA MET A 66 -18.41 -16.75 -16.17
C MET A 66 -18.49 -15.55 -17.16
N TYR A 67 -17.61 -14.56 -16.95
CA TYR A 67 -17.57 -13.34 -17.75
C TYR A 67 -16.19 -13.14 -18.39
N PRO A 68 -15.84 -13.96 -19.40
CA PRO A 68 -14.55 -13.86 -20.06
C PRO A 68 -14.39 -12.53 -20.77
N LYS A 69 -13.15 -12.15 -21.02
CA LYS A 69 -12.83 -10.89 -21.72
C LYS A 69 -13.44 -10.89 -23.11
N LYS A 70 -14.24 -9.86 -23.42
CA LYS A 70 -14.80 -9.61 -24.75
C LYS A 70 -14.04 -8.44 -25.38
N ALA A 71 -13.50 -8.62 -26.59
CA ALA A 71 -12.67 -7.62 -27.28
C ALA A 71 -11.55 -7.05 -26.39
N ASN A 72 -10.81 -7.92 -25.68
CA ASN A 72 -9.75 -7.58 -24.72
C ASN A 72 -10.20 -6.73 -23.51
N ARG A 73 -11.51 -6.62 -23.25
CA ARG A 73 -12.06 -5.92 -22.09
C ARG A 73 -12.67 -6.91 -21.11
N ALA A 74 -12.35 -6.77 -19.84
CA ALA A 74 -13.02 -7.52 -18.78
C ALA A 74 -14.49 -7.08 -18.71
N GLN A 75 -15.43 -8.04 -18.72
CA GLN A 75 -16.85 -7.77 -18.53
C GLN A 75 -17.20 -7.63 -17.06
N ALA A 76 -16.55 -8.41 -16.20
CA ALA A 76 -16.58 -8.28 -14.77
C ALA A 76 -15.16 -8.39 -14.23
N THR A 77 -14.83 -7.64 -13.19
CA THR A 77 -13.54 -7.71 -12.47
C THR A 77 -13.85 -7.76 -10.99
N VAL A 78 -13.29 -8.74 -10.30
CA VAL A 78 -13.43 -8.89 -8.84
C VAL A 78 -12.12 -8.49 -8.19
N ILE A 79 -12.19 -7.59 -7.22
CA ILE A 79 -11.08 -7.20 -6.35
C ILE A 79 -11.44 -7.64 -4.95
N ARG A 80 -10.67 -8.55 -4.37
CA ARG A 80 -10.91 -9.13 -3.04
C ARG A 80 -9.76 -8.86 -2.09
N TYR A 81 -10.10 -8.53 -0.88
CA TYR A 81 -9.17 -8.42 0.25
C TYR A 81 -9.82 -9.06 1.48
N ALA A 82 -9.34 -10.22 1.86
CA ALA A 82 -9.95 -11.09 2.89
C ALA A 82 -11.44 -11.40 2.57
N ASP A 83 -12.35 -10.99 3.41
CA ASP A 83 -13.81 -11.07 3.28
C ASP A 83 -14.42 -9.89 2.50
N ASP A 84 -13.73 -8.76 2.43
CA ASP A 84 -14.18 -7.61 1.63
C ASP A 84 -13.87 -7.79 0.14
N PHE A 85 -14.85 -7.55 -0.72
CA PHE A 85 -14.63 -7.59 -2.17
C PHE A 85 -15.49 -6.59 -2.93
N VAL A 86 -15.03 -6.25 -4.12
CA VAL A 86 -15.69 -5.33 -5.05
C VAL A 86 -15.79 -5.99 -6.40
N VAL A 87 -16.97 -5.96 -6.99
CA VAL A 87 -17.21 -6.38 -8.37
C VAL A 87 -17.40 -5.14 -9.23
N ILE A 88 -16.68 -5.08 -10.33
CA ILE A 88 -16.61 -3.96 -11.24
C ILE A 88 -17.08 -4.42 -12.61
N SER A 89 -18.13 -3.81 -13.17
CA SER A 89 -18.63 -4.12 -14.50
C SER A 89 -19.17 -2.88 -15.21
N PRO A 90 -19.15 -2.84 -16.56
CA PRO A 90 -19.81 -1.80 -17.36
C PRO A 90 -21.35 -1.89 -17.35
N SER A 91 -21.92 -3.04 -17.01
CA SER A 91 -23.36 -3.29 -17.04
C SER A 91 -23.90 -3.57 -15.64
N LEU A 92 -25.04 -2.98 -15.32
CA LEU A 92 -25.79 -3.24 -14.10
C LEU A 92 -26.26 -4.69 -14.05
N GLU A 93 -26.76 -5.19 -15.18
CA GLU A 93 -27.26 -6.57 -15.31
C GLU A 93 -26.19 -7.60 -14.95
N ILE A 94 -24.96 -7.41 -15.46
CA ILE A 94 -23.82 -8.29 -15.14
C ILE A 94 -23.51 -8.26 -13.64
N ILE A 95 -23.65 -7.12 -12.98
CA ILE A 95 -23.42 -7.04 -11.54
C ILE A 95 -24.49 -7.78 -10.75
N GLU A 96 -25.74 -7.68 -11.14
CA GLU A 96 -26.84 -8.40 -10.49
C GLU A 96 -26.66 -9.93 -10.67
N GLN A 97 -26.28 -10.35 -11.87
CA GLN A 97 -25.91 -11.74 -12.13
C GLN A 97 -24.71 -12.17 -11.29
N CYS A 98 -23.65 -11.34 -11.19
CA CYS A 98 -22.51 -11.63 -10.32
C CYS A 98 -22.90 -11.73 -8.86
N LYS A 99 -23.80 -10.86 -8.37
CA LYS A 99 -24.31 -10.91 -7.00
C LYS A 99 -25.01 -12.24 -6.73
N THR A 100 -25.89 -12.66 -7.62
CA THR A 100 -26.59 -13.95 -7.51
C THR A 100 -25.63 -15.12 -7.56
N ALA A 101 -24.72 -15.14 -8.54
CA ALA A 101 -23.72 -16.19 -8.71
C ALA A 101 -22.77 -16.30 -7.49
N ILE A 102 -22.33 -15.19 -6.92
CA ILE A 102 -21.50 -15.17 -5.72
C ILE A 102 -22.30 -15.67 -4.51
N SER A 103 -23.57 -15.28 -4.36
CA SER A 103 -24.43 -15.80 -3.30
C SER A 103 -24.57 -17.32 -3.35
N GLU A 104 -24.75 -17.87 -4.55
CA GLU A 104 -24.82 -19.32 -4.76
C GLU A 104 -23.48 -20.00 -4.47
N TRP A 105 -22.38 -19.39 -4.93
CA TRP A 105 -21.02 -19.89 -4.69
C TRP A 105 -20.66 -19.94 -3.20
N LEU A 106 -21.18 -18.99 -2.40
CA LEU A 106 -20.92 -18.88 -0.96
C LEU A 106 -21.72 -19.90 -0.12
N LYS A 107 -22.87 -20.42 -0.62
CA LYS A 107 -23.69 -21.41 0.12
C LYS A 107 -22.90 -22.61 0.61
N PRO A 108 -22.16 -23.36 -0.24
CA PRO A 108 -21.38 -24.50 0.21
C PRO A 108 -20.22 -24.10 1.15
N VAL A 109 -19.74 -22.86 1.07
CA VAL A 109 -18.74 -22.33 2.00
C VAL A 109 -19.31 -22.10 3.40
N GLY A 110 -20.65 -22.02 3.50
CA GLY A 110 -21.37 -21.65 4.72
C GLY A 110 -21.22 -20.16 5.04
N LEU A 111 -21.21 -19.34 3.99
CA LEU A 111 -21.17 -17.88 4.07
C LEU A 111 -22.33 -17.29 3.27
N GLU A 112 -22.74 -16.09 3.63
CA GLU A 112 -23.78 -15.35 2.93
C GLU A 112 -23.41 -13.87 2.78
N ILE A 113 -23.95 -13.25 1.73
CA ILE A 113 -23.80 -11.80 1.52
C ILE A 113 -24.75 -11.08 2.46
N LYS A 114 -24.24 -10.17 3.29
CA LYS A 114 -25.07 -9.32 4.15
C LYS A 114 -25.68 -8.19 3.34
N PRO A 115 -27.03 -8.13 3.18
CA PRO A 115 -27.70 -7.08 2.40
C PRO A 115 -27.39 -5.66 2.89
N GLU A 116 -27.28 -5.49 4.21
CA GLU A 116 -27.00 -4.20 4.86
C GLU A 116 -25.61 -3.64 4.53
N LYS A 117 -24.66 -4.55 4.26
CA LYS A 117 -23.27 -4.19 3.90
C LYS A 117 -23.04 -4.22 2.39
N THR A 118 -24.05 -4.60 1.60
CA THR A 118 -23.93 -4.72 0.14
C THR A 118 -24.56 -3.51 -0.51
N ARG A 119 -23.79 -2.82 -1.33
CA ARG A 119 -24.23 -1.63 -2.01
C ARG A 119 -23.90 -1.71 -3.50
N ILE A 120 -24.87 -1.35 -4.35
CA ILE A 120 -24.70 -1.19 -5.78
C ILE A 120 -24.72 0.29 -6.10
N CYS A 121 -23.64 0.83 -6.68
CA CYS A 121 -23.53 2.24 -7.02
C CYS A 121 -22.77 2.46 -8.33
N HIS A 122 -22.97 3.60 -8.94
CA HIS A 122 -22.17 4.04 -10.08
C HIS A 122 -21.06 4.98 -9.63
N THR A 123 -19.89 4.93 -10.25
CA THR A 123 -18.75 5.74 -9.80
C THR A 123 -18.79 7.20 -10.21
N LEU A 124 -19.55 7.56 -11.26
CA LEU A 124 -19.60 8.90 -11.83
C LEU A 124 -20.93 9.62 -11.58
N LYS A 125 -22.05 8.92 -11.66
CA LYS A 125 -23.41 9.49 -11.62
C LYS A 125 -24.21 8.89 -10.46
N PRO A 126 -25.16 9.60 -9.87
CA PRO A 126 -26.14 8.97 -8.99
C PRO A 126 -27.00 8.00 -9.81
N ILE A 127 -27.44 6.92 -9.21
CA ILE A 127 -28.38 5.94 -9.80
C ILE A 127 -29.52 5.67 -8.84
N GLU A 128 -30.69 5.37 -9.38
CA GLU A 128 -31.79 4.83 -8.61
C GLU A 128 -31.68 3.30 -8.61
N TYR A 129 -31.60 2.71 -7.42
CA TYR A 129 -31.55 1.27 -7.24
C TYR A 129 -32.40 0.86 -6.04
N ASN A 130 -33.33 -0.09 -6.25
CA ASN A 130 -34.28 -0.56 -5.24
C ASN A 130 -35.06 0.59 -4.54
N GLY A 131 -35.50 1.60 -5.29
CA GLY A 131 -36.22 2.74 -4.77
C GLY A 131 -35.42 3.73 -3.93
N LYS A 132 -34.09 3.62 -3.97
CA LYS A 132 -33.15 4.54 -3.29
C LYS A 132 -32.21 5.19 -4.30
N THR A 133 -31.98 6.48 -4.14
CA THR A 133 -30.95 7.20 -4.91
C THR A 133 -29.59 6.91 -4.29
N GLU A 134 -28.74 6.18 -5.00
CA GLU A 134 -27.38 5.85 -4.59
C GLU A 134 -26.39 6.89 -5.09
N GLU A 135 -25.67 7.52 -4.14
CA GLU A 135 -24.63 8.49 -4.44
C GLU A 135 -23.41 7.83 -5.16
N PRO A 136 -22.78 8.57 -6.08
CA PRO A 136 -21.66 8.03 -6.86
C PRO A 136 -20.41 7.79 -6.02
N GLY A 137 -19.78 6.64 -6.29
CA GLY A 137 -18.56 6.20 -5.61
C GLY A 137 -18.85 5.31 -4.41
N PHE A 138 -17.81 4.67 -3.92
CA PHE A 138 -17.89 3.72 -2.81
C PHE A 138 -16.63 3.78 -1.94
N ASP A 139 -16.76 3.32 -0.71
CA ASP A 139 -15.66 3.17 0.23
C ASP A 139 -15.17 1.73 0.24
N PHE A 140 -13.86 1.53 0.10
CA PHE A 140 -13.21 0.23 0.17
C PHE A 140 -11.88 0.35 0.91
N LEU A 141 -11.67 -0.45 1.94
CA LEU A 141 -10.46 -0.47 2.77
C LEU A 141 -10.04 0.94 3.29
N GLY A 142 -11.02 1.74 3.67
CA GLY A 142 -10.79 3.09 4.16
C GLY A 142 -10.54 4.14 3.08
N PHE A 143 -10.65 3.77 1.79
CA PHE A 143 -10.54 4.68 0.66
C PHE A 143 -11.88 4.90 -0.01
N THR A 144 -12.20 6.13 -0.38
CA THR A 144 -13.32 6.47 -1.28
C THR A 144 -12.83 6.47 -2.72
N ILE A 145 -13.44 5.63 -3.56
CA ILE A 145 -13.17 5.53 -4.99
C ILE A 145 -14.34 6.17 -5.73
N ARG A 146 -14.06 7.24 -6.47
CA ARG A 146 -15.07 8.00 -7.20
C ARG A 146 -14.52 8.58 -8.50
N GLN A 147 -15.36 8.64 -9.52
CA GLN A 147 -15.09 9.37 -10.75
C GLN A 147 -15.71 10.77 -10.68
N TYR A 148 -15.02 11.73 -11.23
CA TYR A 148 -15.46 13.13 -11.30
C TYR A 148 -15.49 13.57 -12.75
N PRO A 149 -16.57 14.28 -13.18
CA PRO A 149 -16.62 14.86 -14.52
C PRO A 149 -15.52 15.89 -14.73
N VAL A 150 -15.25 16.21 -15.99
CA VAL A 150 -14.32 17.29 -16.35
C VAL A 150 -14.85 18.63 -15.81
N GLY A 151 -13.96 19.47 -15.29
CA GLY A 151 -14.26 20.74 -14.66
C GLY A 151 -13.13 21.07 -13.69
N LYS A 152 -13.39 21.00 -12.38
CA LYS A 152 -12.36 21.12 -11.34
C LYS A 152 -11.20 20.12 -11.54
N TYR A 153 -11.48 18.95 -12.04
CA TYR A 153 -10.51 17.90 -12.33
C TYR A 153 -10.23 17.82 -13.83
N LYS A 154 -8.95 17.76 -14.21
CA LYS A 154 -8.56 17.48 -15.60
C LYS A 154 -9.01 16.09 -15.99
N SER A 155 -9.44 15.89 -17.26
CA SER A 155 -9.79 14.58 -17.77
C SER A 155 -8.63 13.58 -17.62
N GLY A 156 -8.98 12.34 -17.28
CA GLY A 156 -8.09 11.21 -17.45
C GLY A 156 -7.76 11.00 -18.93
N LYS A 157 -6.62 10.39 -19.21
CA LYS A 157 -6.17 10.03 -20.54
C LYS A 157 -6.05 8.52 -20.65
N ILE A 158 -6.46 7.98 -21.79
CA ILE A 158 -6.19 6.58 -22.15
C ILE A 158 -4.77 6.55 -22.69
N GLY A 159 -3.94 5.63 -22.14
CA GLY A 159 -2.52 5.53 -22.46
C GLY A 159 -2.22 5.22 -23.94
N GLY A 160 -1.00 5.51 -24.37
CA GLY A 160 -0.47 5.29 -25.72
C GLY A 160 -0.06 6.58 -26.40
N ARG A 161 0.46 6.46 -27.65
CA ARG A 161 0.89 7.60 -28.48
C ARG A 161 -0.25 8.58 -28.81
N THR A 162 -1.49 8.08 -28.88
CA THR A 162 -2.71 8.87 -29.04
C THR A 162 -3.48 8.90 -27.72
N SER A 163 -3.13 9.84 -26.85
CA SER A 163 -3.82 9.96 -25.56
C SER A 163 -5.22 10.56 -25.76
N ARG A 164 -6.25 9.68 -25.80
CA ARG A 164 -7.66 10.11 -25.87
C ARG A 164 -8.14 10.53 -24.47
N LEU A 165 -8.81 11.66 -24.39
CA LEU A 165 -9.50 12.11 -23.18
C LEU A 165 -10.75 11.25 -22.92
N ILE A 166 -10.98 10.85 -21.66
CA ILE A 166 -12.11 9.99 -21.27
C ILE A 166 -13.30 10.77 -20.68
N GLY A 167 -13.19 12.09 -20.57
CA GLY A 167 -14.28 12.95 -20.06
C GLY A 167 -14.48 12.91 -18.55
N HIS A 168 -13.73 12.10 -17.81
CA HIS A 168 -13.78 12.02 -16.34
C HIS A 168 -12.40 11.68 -15.76
N LYS A 169 -12.28 11.81 -14.45
CA LYS A 169 -11.07 11.43 -13.69
C LYS A 169 -11.44 10.58 -12.50
N THR A 170 -10.87 9.39 -12.42
CA THR A 170 -10.97 8.55 -11.22
C THR A 170 -10.04 9.08 -10.14
N CYS A 171 -10.57 9.34 -8.96
CA CYS A 171 -9.82 9.70 -7.78
C CYS A 171 -10.05 8.67 -6.67
N ILE A 172 -8.94 8.26 -6.04
CA ILE A 172 -8.95 7.47 -4.83
C ILE A 172 -8.47 8.42 -3.73
N LYS A 173 -9.26 8.59 -2.67
CA LYS A 173 -8.98 9.50 -1.54
C LYS A 173 -9.21 8.76 -0.23
N PRO A 174 -8.65 9.24 0.90
CA PRO A 174 -9.07 8.76 2.22
C PRO A 174 -10.60 8.92 2.40
N SER A 175 -11.28 7.91 2.93
CA SER A 175 -12.73 8.00 3.16
C SER A 175 -13.06 8.99 4.28
N ASN A 176 -14.23 9.60 4.21
CA ASN A 176 -14.70 10.52 5.25
C ASN A 176 -14.78 9.84 6.62
N LYS A 177 -15.15 8.55 6.65
CA LYS A 177 -15.18 7.74 7.87
C LYS A 177 -13.78 7.59 8.46
N ALA A 178 -12.77 7.28 7.66
CA ALA A 178 -11.38 7.16 8.09
C ALA A 178 -10.81 8.50 8.58
N VAL A 179 -11.10 9.61 7.89
CA VAL A 179 -10.69 10.96 8.30
C VAL A 179 -11.32 11.34 9.65
N LYS A 180 -12.61 11.02 9.85
CA LYS A 180 -13.31 11.29 11.10
C LYS A 180 -12.71 10.47 12.25
N ALA A 181 -12.53 9.17 12.06
CA ALA A 181 -11.94 8.28 13.06
C ALA A 181 -10.53 8.75 13.48
N HIS A 182 -9.67 9.07 12.51
CA HIS A 182 -8.33 9.60 12.80
C HIS A 182 -8.36 10.95 13.54
N THR A 183 -9.29 11.83 13.18
CA THR A 183 -9.46 13.11 13.88
C THR A 183 -9.87 12.90 15.35
N GLU A 184 -10.78 11.95 15.62
CA GLU A 184 -11.22 11.63 16.98
C GLU A 184 -10.11 10.92 17.78
N GLU A 185 -9.30 10.08 17.15
CA GLU A 185 -8.13 9.46 17.78
C GLU A 185 -7.12 10.51 18.26
N ILE A 186 -6.75 11.47 17.38
CA ILE A 186 -5.86 12.58 17.73
C ILE A 186 -6.47 13.42 18.87
N LYS A 187 -7.74 13.78 18.76
CA LYS A 187 -8.46 14.55 19.78
C LYS A 187 -8.49 13.82 21.12
N GLY A 188 -8.72 12.51 21.11
CA GLY A 188 -8.66 11.66 22.30
C GLY A 188 -7.28 11.68 22.97
N ALA A 189 -6.21 11.52 22.18
CA ALA A 189 -4.82 11.58 22.66
C ALA A 189 -4.49 12.96 23.26
N ILE A 190 -4.90 14.04 22.62
CA ILE A 190 -4.70 15.42 23.14
C ILE A 190 -5.46 15.62 24.47
N LYS A 191 -6.68 15.10 24.57
CA LYS A 191 -7.50 15.18 25.79
C LYS A 191 -6.87 14.38 26.96
N GLN A 192 -6.40 13.16 26.69
CA GLN A 192 -5.72 12.32 27.68
C GLN A 192 -4.44 12.97 28.21
N LEU A 193 -3.71 13.68 27.37
CA LEU A 193 -2.44 14.32 27.68
C LEU A 193 -2.58 15.81 27.97
N LYS A 194 -3.73 16.25 28.50
CA LYS A 194 -4.01 17.68 28.78
C LYS A 194 -2.99 18.29 29.72
N THR A 195 -2.54 17.56 30.74
CA THR A 195 -1.57 18.04 31.77
C THR A 195 -0.13 17.55 31.52
N ALA A 196 0.07 16.64 30.56
CA ALA A 196 1.38 16.07 30.27
C ALA A 196 2.34 17.10 29.60
N PRO A 197 3.66 16.92 29.69
CA PRO A 197 4.61 17.79 29.00
C PRO A 197 4.46 17.71 27.48
N GLN A 198 4.86 18.78 26.79
CA GLN A 198 4.78 18.88 25.31
C GLN A 198 5.47 17.71 24.60
N SER A 199 6.63 17.28 25.13
CA SER A 199 7.39 16.15 24.57
C SER A 199 6.59 14.85 24.57
N ALA A 200 5.86 14.54 25.65
CA ALA A 200 5.02 13.36 25.73
C ALA A 200 3.87 13.40 24.72
N LEU A 201 3.24 14.57 24.52
CA LEU A 201 2.20 14.76 23.52
C LEU A 201 2.75 14.54 22.09
N ILE A 202 3.91 15.12 21.76
CA ILE A 202 4.56 14.93 20.46
C ILE A 202 4.93 13.47 20.24
N SER A 203 5.50 12.82 21.23
CA SER A 203 5.89 11.41 21.14
C SER A 203 4.68 10.49 20.92
N ARG A 204 3.53 10.82 21.51
CA ARG A 204 2.28 10.07 21.33
C ARG A 204 1.66 10.31 19.95
N LEU A 205 1.64 11.55 19.46
CA LEU A 205 0.98 11.92 18.21
C LEU A 205 1.80 11.55 16.96
N ASN A 206 3.12 11.61 17.02
CA ASN A 206 3.97 11.34 15.87
C ASN A 206 3.75 9.95 15.23
N PRO A 207 3.67 8.85 15.98
CA PRO A 207 3.36 7.54 15.40
C PRO A 207 1.98 7.49 14.73
N ILE A 208 0.96 8.09 15.37
CA ILE A 208 -0.42 8.15 14.87
C ILE A 208 -0.47 8.91 13.54
N ILE A 209 0.10 10.11 13.49
CA ILE A 209 0.11 10.96 12.29
C ILE A 209 0.93 10.32 11.17
N ARG A 210 2.14 9.83 11.46
CA ARG A 210 3.01 9.18 10.47
C ARG A 210 2.43 7.88 9.94
N GLY A 211 1.87 7.05 10.79
CA GLY A 211 1.23 5.79 10.39
C GLY A 211 0.09 6.04 9.43
N TRP A 212 -0.82 6.96 9.79
CA TRP A 212 -1.96 7.31 8.98
C TRP A 212 -1.56 7.98 7.64
N SER A 213 -0.67 8.95 7.68
CA SER A 213 -0.24 9.65 6.45
C SER A 213 0.55 8.72 5.51
N ASN A 214 1.35 7.79 6.03
CA ASN A 214 2.03 6.79 5.22
C ASN A 214 1.05 5.84 4.53
N TYR A 215 0.01 5.37 5.22
CA TYR A 215 -1.02 4.51 4.65
C TYR A 215 -1.73 5.20 3.47
N TYR A 216 -2.08 6.47 3.62
CA TYR A 216 -2.78 7.24 2.60
C TYR A 216 -1.86 7.98 1.60
N SER A 217 -0.55 7.83 1.70
CA SER A 217 0.42 8.48 0.80
C SER A 217 0.38 7.95 -0.64
N ALA A 218 -0.21 6.76 -0.87
CA ALA A 218 -0.28 6.16 -2.19
C ALA A 218 -1.40 6.73 -3.09
N VAL A 219 -2.30 7.56 -2.55
CA VAL A 219 -3.50 8.06 -3.21
C VAL A 219 -3.58 9.61 -3.24
N VAL A 220 -4.70 10.16 -3.69
CA VAL A 220 -4.90 11.62 -3.78
C VAL A 220 -5.26 12.17 -2.39
N SER A 221 -4.26 12.43 -1.54
CA SER A 221 -4.45 12.77 -0.13
C SER A 221 -4.00 14.18 0.26
N THR A 222 -3.30 14.92 -0.61
CA THR A 222 -2.72 16.23 -0.28
C THR A 222 -3.73 17.21 0.32
N GLU A 223 -4.92 17.32 -0.28
CA GLU A 223 -5.98 18.22 0.24
C GLU A 223 -6.47 17.77 1.63
N THR A 224 -6.60 16.46 1.82
CA THR A 224 -7.00 15.85 3.10
C THR A 224 -5.94 16.07 4.16
N PHE A 225 -4.66 15.89 3.82
CA PHE A 225 -3.53 16.13 4.72
C PHE A 225 -3.51 17.59 5.21
N ASN A 226 -3.64 18.55 4.30
CA ASN A 226 -3.69 19.97 4.67
C ASN A 226 -4.89 20.30 5.60
N LYS A 227 -6.07 19.72 5.32
CA LYS A 227 -7.25 19.90 6.18
C LYS A 227 -7.05 19.32 7.57
N LEU A 228 -6.39 18.16 7.67
CA LEU A 228 -6.06 17.52 8.94
C LEU A 228 -5.04 18.33 9.72
N ASP A 229 -3.97 18.81 9.07
CA ASP A 229 -2.94 19.65 9.71
C ASP A 229 -3.53 20.92 10.28
N ASN A 230 -4.45 21.58 9.56
CA ASN A 230 -5.18 22.74 10.07
C ASN A 230 -6.03 22.40 11.31
N LYS A 231 -6.76 21.28 11.29
CA LYS A 231 -7.56 20.84 12.45
C LYS A 231 -6.68 20.51 13.65
N VAL A 232 -5.58 19.78 13.44
CA VAL A 232 -4.62 19.45 14.49
C VAL A 232 -3.98 20.72 15.06
N GLY A 233 -3.60 21.65 14.21
CA GLY A 233 -3.08 22.95 14.63
C GLY A 233 -4.04 23.73 15.55
N LEU A 234 -5.34 23.74 15.22
CA LEU A 234 -6.37 24.35 16.08
C LEU A 234 -6.51 23.64 17.44
N MET A 235 -6.48 22.30 17.44
CA MET A 235 -6.55 21.50 18.69
C MET A 235 -5.33 21.75 19.57
N LEU A 236 -4.14 21.82 18.99
CA LEU A 236 -2.89 22.12 19.72
C LEU A 236 -2.85 23.53 20.25
N ARG A 237 -3.37 24.50 19.50
CA ARG A 237 -3.53 25.87 19.99
C ARG A 237 -4.47 25.91 21.20
N ALA A 238 -5.61 25.25 21.13
CA ALA A 238 -6.54 25.13 22.26
C ALA A 238 -5.89 24.47 23.48
N TRP A 239 -5.12 23.39 23.25
CA TRP A 239 -4.35 22.72 24.32
C TRP A 239 -3.34 23.68 24.98
N THR A 240 -2.60 24.46 24.17
CA THR A 240 -1.64 25.45 24.67
C THR A 240 -2.34 26.56 25.47
N VAL A 241 -3.45 27.08 24.96
CA VAL A 241 -4.24 28.13 25.66
C VAL A 241 -4.77 27.62 27.01
N SER A 242 -5.25 26.38 27.06
CA SER A 242 -5.74 25.79 28.34
C SER A 242 -4.65 25.68 29.41
N ARG A 243 -3.38 25.69 29.04
CA ARG A 243 -2.22 25.61 29.96
C ARG A 243 -1.67 26.98 30.35
N CYS A 244 -1.72 27.91 29.44
CA CYS A 244 -1.10 29.23 29.62
C CYS A 244 -2.09 30.32 30.03
N GLY A 245 -3.39 30.02 30.12
CA GLY A 245 -4.44 31.02 30.28
C GLY A 245 -4.66 31.79 28.98
N LYS A 246 -4.73 33.14 29.04
CA LYS A 246 -4.94 33.96 27.83
C LYS A 246 -3.84 33.70 26.80
N ALA A 247 -4.25 33.52 25.52
CA ALA A 247 -3.35 33.32 24.40
C ALA A 247 -2.64 34.65 24.05
N SER A 248 -1.52 34.92 24.73
CA SER A 248 -0.61 35.95 24.24
C SER A 248 0.36 35.35 23.23
N HIS A 249 0.83 36.10 22.26
CA HIS A 249 1.80 35.70 21.26
C HIS A 249 3.07 35.10 21.92
N ASP A 250 3.55 35.74 22.98
CA ASP A 250 4.74 35.33 23.72
C ASP A 250 4.58 33.95 24.41
N LYS A 251 3.40 33.69 24.96
CA LYS A 251 3.10 32.41 25.60
C LYS A 251 2.97 31.27 24.58
N LEU A 252 2.39 31.55 23.40
CA LEU A 252 2.33 30.60 22.30
C LEU A 252 3.73 30.30 21.74
N GLY A 253 4.64 31.27 21.71
CA GLY A 253 6.03 31.14 21.28
C GLY A 253 6.84 30.12 22.10
N ASN A 254 6.41 29.77 23.31
CA ASN A 254 7.03 28.69 24.08
C ASN A 254 6.75 27.28 23.51
N TYR A 255 5.67 27.12 22.76
CA TYR A 255 5.23 25.84 22.21
C TYR A 255 5.33 25.76 20.68
N PHE A 256 5.24 26.91 20.01
CA PHE A 256 5.32 27.04 18.55
C PHE A 256 6.56 27.86 18.17
N ARG A 257 7.33 27.36 17.21
CA ARG A 257 8.61 27.95 16.79
C ARG A 257 8.66 28.08 15.28
N ASN A 258 9.45 29.04 14.82
CA ASN A 258 9.87 29.09 13.42
C ASN A 258 11.06 28.15 13.24
N GLY A 259 11.09 27.41 12.16
CA GLY A 259 12.18 26.49 11.90
C GLY A 259 12.13 25.85 10.52
N THR A 260 13.19 25.16 10.18
CA THR A 260 13.31 24.42 8.93
C THR A 260 13.27 22.93 9.22
N VAL A 261 12.37 22.22 8.55
CA VAL A 261 12.21 20.77 8.68
C VAL A 261 12.74 20.08 7.43
N LYS A 262 13.55 19.05 7.63
CA LYS A 262 14.04 18.21 6.54
C LYS A 262 13.04 17.09 6.26
N LEU A 263 12.44 17.10 5.08
CA LEU A 263 11.49 16.11 4.64
C LEU A 263 12.18 14.80 4.25
N SER A 264 11.42 13.69 4.22
CA SER A 264 11.93 12.36 3.84
C SER A 264 12.53 12.29 2.43
N ASN A 265 12.13 13.20 1.54
CA ASN A 265 12.69 13.33 0.18
C ASN A 265 13.98 14.17 0.11
N GLY A 266 14.52 14.61 1.26
CA GLY A 266 15.73 15.42 1.37
C GLY A 266 15.52 16.91 1.12
N LYS A 267 14.30 17.35 0.83
CA LYS A 267 13.96 18.79 0.69
C LYS A 267 13.81 19.41 2.07
N GLU A 268 14.25 20.65 2.20
CA GLU A 268 14.02 21.47 3.37
C GLU A 268 12.79 22.35 3.17
N ARG A 269 12.01 22.47 4.23
CA ARG A 269 10.80 23.30 4.24
C ARG A 269 10.84 24.21 5.46
N HIS A 270 10.70 25.50 5.23
CA HIS A 270 10.54 26.49 6.30
C HIS A 270 9.07 26.55 6.73
N GLU A 271 8.85 26.44 8.04
CA GLU A 271 7.52 26.51 8.65
C GLU A 271 7.52 27.54 9.79
N SER A 272 6.54 28.41 9.78
CA SER A 272 6.43 29.50 10.77
C SER A 272 5.80 29.06 12.10
N TRP A 273 5.10 27.92 12.11
CA TRP A 273 4.33 27.44 13.27
C TRP A 273 4.57 25.94 13.51
N LEU A 274 5.82 25.59 13.89
CA LEU A 274 6.15 24.25 14.29
C LEU A 274 5.78 24.02 15.76
N PHE A 275 4.93 23.04 16.05
CA PHE A 275 4.75 22.59 17.43
C PHE A 275 5.97 21.78 17.84
N GLN A 276 6.88 22.46 18.56
CA GLN A 276 8.24 21.97 18.82
C GLN A 276 8.69 22.32 20.24
N THR A 277 9.34 21.35 20.91
CA THR A 277 9.98 21.59 22.21
C THR A 277 11.26 22.44 22.08
N LYS A 278 11.77 22.92 23.22
CA LYS A 278 13.07 23.64 23.26
C LYS A 278 14.22 22.78 22.76
N ASP A 279 14.17 21.49 23.01
CA ASP A 279 15.18 20.51 22.63
C ASP A 279 15.06 20.04 21.16
N GLY A 280 14.17 20.66 20.37
CA GLY A 280 14.03 20.37 18.94
C GLY A 280 13.09 19.21 18.58
N LEU A 281 12.44 18.55 19.55
CA LEU A 281 11.46 17.51 19.24
C LEU A 281 10.22 18.14 18.59
N THR A 282 9.94 17.75 17.34
CA THR A 282 8.94 18.38 16.48
C THR A 282 7.77 17.43 16.20
N LEU A 283 6.55 17.99 16.24
CA LEU A 283 5.37 17.26 15.79
C LEU A 283 5.37 17.14 14.26
N TRP A 284 5.18 15.92 13.76
CA TRP A 284 5.05 15.63 12.34
C TRP A 284 3.74 16.21 11.78
N GLN A 285 3.78 16.76 10.57
CA GLN A 285 2.57 17.16 9.84
C GLN A 285 2.27 16.14 8.74
N HIS A 286 0.98 15.88 8.47
CA HIS A 286 0.56 14.92 7.44
C HIS A 286 1.10 15.32 6.07
N ASN A 287 1.08 16.62 5.73
CA ASN A 287 1.50 17.14 4.44
C ASN A 287 3.02 17.06 4.18
N TRP A 288 3.80 16.68 5.18
CA TRP A 288 5.23 16.38 5.00
C TRP A 288 5.46 15.00 4.41
N THR A 289 4.44 14.17 4.41
CA THR A 289 4.50 12.83 3.80
C THR A 289 4.31 12.96 2.28
N PRO A 290 5.31 12.60 1.48
CA PRO A 290 5.21 12.71 0.02
C PRO A 290 4.21 11.70 -0.54
N ILE A 291 3.46 12.12 -1.56
CA ILE A 291 2.57 11.20 -2.27
C ILE A 291 3.39 10.35 -3.23
N VAL A 292 3.47 9.04 -2.93
CA VAL A 292 4.20 8.05 -3.72
C VAL A 292 3.24 6.96 -4.14
N ARG A 293 2.87 6.95 -5.43
CA ARG A 293 1.94 5.94 -5.96
C ARG A 293 2.60 4.58 -6.05
N HIS A 294 1.87 3.55 -5.68
CA HIS A 294 2.30 2.17 -5.87
C HIS A 294 2.44 1.83 -7.35
N THR A 295 3.44 1.01 -7.65
CA THR A 295 3.60 0.43 -8.99
C THR A 295 2.66 -0.77 -9.11
N LEU A 296 1.83 -0.76 -10.16
CA LEU A 296 0.92 -1.86 -10.42
C LEU A 296 1.69 -3.15 -10.68
N VAL A 297 1.36 -4.20 -9.96
CA VAL A 297 1.82 -5.57 -10.19
C VAL A 297 0.89 -6.20 -11.22
N ARG A 298 1.43 -7.04 -12.13
CA ARG A 298 0.61 -7.79 -13.08
C ARG A 298 -0.34 -8.71 -12.31
N PRO A 299 -1.60 -8.85 -12.72
CA PRO A 299 -2.59 -9.64 -11.98
C PRO A 299 -2.21 -11.11 -11.77
N ASP A 300 -1.50 -11.67 -12.74
CA ASP A 300 -1.02 -13.06 -12.79
C ASP A 300 0.38 -13.26 -12.19
N ALA A 301 1.04 -12.19 -11.77
CA ALA A 301 2.38 -12.25 -11.20
C ALA A 301 2.33 -12.50 -9.69
N THR A 302 3.07 -13.50 -9.23
CA THR A 302 3.28 -13.78 -7.80
C THR A 302 4.77 -13.76 -7.48
N PRO A 303 5.18 -13.44 -6.24
CA PRO A 303 6.59 -13.51 -5.85
C PRO A 303 7.22 -14.89 -6.04
N TYR A 304 6.40 -15.93 -6.25
CA TYR A 304 6.78 -17.32 -6.40
C TYR A 304 6.66 -17.82 -7.84
N ASP A 305 6.38 -16.95 -8.83
CA ASP A 305 6.21 -17.31 -10.24
C ASP A 305 7.52 -17.57 -11.00
N GLY A 306 8.66 -17.46 -10.34
CA GLY A 306 10.00 -17.67 -10.91
C GLY A 306 10.45 -16.56 -11.88
N ASN A 307 9.66 -15.51 -12.09
CA ASN A 307 10.00 -14.40 -13.00
C ASN A 307 10.91 -13.37 -12.34
N TRP A 308 12.15 -13.77 -12.10
CA TRP A 308 13.16 -12.98 -11.39
C TRP A 308 13.46 -11.65 -12.07
N THR A 309 13.45 -11.59 -13.38
CA THR A 309 13.65 -10.35 -14.15
C THR A 309 12.60 -9.31 -13.81
N TYR A 310 11.33 -9.72 -13.74
CA TYR A 310 10.22 -8.86 -13.36
C TYR A 310 10.34 -8.39 -11.90
N TRP A 311 10.62 -9.31 -10.99
CA TRP A 311 10.68 -9.02 -9.56
C TRP A 311 11.96 -8.29 -9.14
N ALA A 312 13.11 -8.53 -9.80
CA ALA A 312 14.35 -7.82 -9.52
C ALA A 312 14.20 -6.30 -9.69
N THR A 313 13.47 -5.85 -10.73
CA THR A 313 13.21 -4.42 -10.92
C THR A 313 12.24 -3.84 -9.89
N ARG A 314 11.38 -4.68 -9.27
CA ARG A 314 10.37 -4.28 -8.28
C ARG A 314 10.82 -4.46 -6.84
N ARG A 315 11.82 -5.29 -6.58
CA ARG A 315 12.37 -5.51 -5.23
C ARG A 315 12.76 -4.20 -4.55
N GLY A 316 13.29 -3.24 -5.30
CA GLY A 316 13.62 -1.91 -4.79
C GLY A 316 12.42 -1.03 -4.40
N GLN A 317 11.19 -1.50 -4.61
CA GLN A 317 9.96 -0.81 -4.24
C GLN A 317 9.20 -1.57 -3.13
N ALA A 318 9.67 -2.75 -2.74
CA ALA A 318 9.07 -3.51 -1.65
C ALA A 318 9.32 -2.83 -0.30
N ILE A 319 8.32 -2.81 0.56
CA ILE A 319 8.37 -2.17 1.90
C ILE A 319 9.47 -2.78 2.76
N GLU A 320 9.70 -4.07 2.63
CA GLU A 320 10.68 -4.86 3.40
C GLU A 320 12.13 -4.64 2.92
N THR A 321 12.33 -4.04 1.76
CA THR A 321 13.68 -3.81 1.23
C THR A 321 14.29 -2.57 1.86
N PRO A 322 15.50 -2.66 2.48
CA PRO A 322 16.17 -1.50 3.06
C PRO A 322 16.28 -0.34 2.06
N ASN A 323 15.98 0.87 2.51
CA ASN A 323 15.92 2.07 1.65
C ASN A 323 17.16 2.27 0.75
N ARG A 324 18.34 1.92 1.27
CA ARG A 324 19.61 2.01 0.51
C ARG A 324 19.63 1.03 -0.65
N VAL A 325 19.28 -0.23 -0.38
CA VAL A 325 19.20 -1.31 -1.38
C VAL A 325 18.11 -0.99 -2.40
N ALA A 326 16.93 -0.53 -1.95
CA ALA A 326 15.82 -0.13 -2.81
C ALA A 326 16.21 0.96 -3.82
N LYS A 327 16.90 2.00 -3.36
CA LYS A 327 17.36 3.10 -4.24
C LYS A 327 18.38 2.62 -5.26
N LEU A 328 19.30 1.77 -4.85
CA LEU A 328 20.34 1.24 -5.75
C LEU A 328 19.76 0.25 -6.75
N LEU A 329 18.86 -0.66 -6.34
CA LEU A 329 18.12 -1.54 -7.25
C LEU A 329 17.36 -0.75 -8.32
N LYS A 330 16.69 0.34 -7.92
CA LYS A 330 15.99 1.21 -8.86
C LYS A 330 16.97 1.90 -9.83
N LYS A 331 18.10 2.43 -9.33
CA LYS A 331 19.15 3.07 -10.14
C LYS A 331 19.72 2.09 -11.16
N GLN A 332 19.98 0.84 -10.75
CA GLN A 332 20.61 -0.20 -11.55
C GLN A 332 19.61 -1.05 -12.35
N LYS A 333 18.31 -0.73 -12.29
CA LYS A 333 17.23 -1.47 -12.97
C LYS A 333 17.22 -2.98 -12.64
N GLY A 334 17.57 -3.32 -11.38
CA GLY A 334 17.61 -4.69 -10.88
C GLY A 334 18.80 -5.53 -11.34
N ARG A 335 19.86 -4.93 -11.92
CA ARG A 335 21.04 -5.64 -12.40
C ARG A 335 22.28 -5.33 -11.56
N CYS A 336 23.14 -6.33 -11.40
CA CYS A 336 24.47 -6.13 -10.88
C CYS A 336 25.30 -5.29 -11.89
N THR A 337 25.97 -4.25 -11.42
CA THR A 337 26.79 -3.39 -12.29
C THR A 337 28.07 -4.05 -12.79
N TRP A 338 28.51 -5.13 -12.14
CA TRP A 338 29.72 -5.84 -12.49
C TRP A 338 29.48 -6.98 -13.48
N CYS A 339 28.62 -7.93 -13.14
CA CYS A 339 28.34 -9.09 -14.00
C CYS A 339 27.14 -8.90 -14.96
N GLY A 340 26.38 -7.81 -14.83
CA GLY A 340 25.22 -7.53 -15.68
C GLY A 340 23.99 -8.40 -15.43
N GLN A 341 24.08 -9.43 -14.58
CA GLN A 341 22.99 -10.34 -14.27
C GLN A 341 21.93 -9.67 -13.39
N TYR A 342 20.68 -10.14 -13.50
CA TYR A 342 19.62 -9.70 -12.63
C TYR A 342 19.77 -10.32 -11.23
N PHE A 343 19.46 -9.53 -10.20
CA PHE A 343 19.38 -10.05 -8.85
C PHE A 343 18.17 -10.96 -8.67
N ALA A 344 18.41 -12.19 -8.21
CA ALA A 344 17.37 -13.14 -7.77
C ALA A 344 17.07 -12.93 -6.27
N PRO A 345 15.89 -13.35 -5.76
CA PRO A 345 15.57 -13.26 -4.34
C PRO A 345 16.48 -14.06 -3.42
N SER A 346 17.05 -15.15 -3.94
CA SER A 346 18.03 -15.97 -3.24
C SER A 346 19.42 -15.38 -3.19
N ASP A 347 19.71 -14.35 -4.00
CA ASP A 347 21.04 -13.76 -4.09
C ASP A 347 21.40 -12.97 -2.84
N LEU A 348 22.59 -13.16 -2.38
CA LEU A 348 23.21 -12.28 -1.39
C LEU A 348 23.68 -11.02 -2.10
N VAL A 349 22.89 -9.94 -1.89
CA VAL A 349 23.13 -8.63 -2.50
C VAL A 349 23.85 -7.73 -1.51
N GLU A 350 24.99 -7.19 -1.91
CA GLU A 350 25.80 -6.32 -1.06
C GLU A 350 25.98 -4.92 -1.65
N VAL A 351 25.97 -3.94 -0.74
CA VAL A 351 26.24 -2.54 -1.09
C VAL A 351 27.74 -2.33 -1.08
N ASP A 352 28.27 -1.89 -2.21
CA ASP A 352 29.68 -1.63 -2.40
C ASP A 352 29.93 -0.20 -2.90
N HIS A 353 31.18 0.27 -2.79
CA HIS A 353 31.62 1.56 -3.32
C HIS A 353 32.12 1.39 -4.76
N ILE A 354 31.68 2.26 -5.68
CA ILE A 354 32.20 2.28 -7.05
C ILE A 354 33.71 2.59 -7.01
N VAL A 355 34.09 3.62 -6.25
CA VAL A 355 35.49 3.95 -5.94
C VAL A 355 35.71 3.72 -4.46
N PRO A 356 36.71 2.91 -4.07
CA PRO A 356 36.99 2.59 -2.68
C PRO A 356 37.20 3.80 -1.77
N ARG A 357 36.92 3.66 -0.48
CA ARG A 357 37.03 4.75 0.50
C ARG A 357 38.49 5.19 0.74
N ASN A 358 39.43 4.28 0.65
CA ASN A 358 40.88 4.55 0.75
C ASN A 358 41.37 5.51 -0.34
N LEU A 359 40.65 5.63 -1.45
CA LEU A 359 40.93 6.59 -2.52
C LEU A 359 40.17 7.94 -2.33
N GLY A 360 39.75 8.26 -1.11
CA GLY A 360 39.25 9.58 -0.70
C GLY A 360 37.79 9.90 -1.04
N ARG A 361 36.99 8.97 -1.58
CA ARG A 361 35.60 9.25 -1.87
C ARG A 361 34.62 8.90 -0.74
N LYS A 362 33.70 9.82 -0.49
CA LYS A 362 32.66 9.71 0.55
C LYS A 362 31.60 8.66 0.20
N GLY A 363 30.92 8.10 1.22
CA GLY A 363 29.83 7.12 1.08
C GLY A 363 28.52 7.73 0.57
N GLU A 364 28.57 8.57 -0.45
CA GLU A 364 27.41 9.17 -1.09
C GLU A 364 26.74 8.16 -2.03
N TYR A 365 25.41 8.27 -2.22
CA TYR A 365 24.66 7.38 -3.14
C TYR A 365 25.19 7.36 -4.58
N LYS A 366 25.87 8.43 -5.01
CA LYS A 366 26.52 8.48 -6.33
C LYS A 366 27.68 7.49 -6.45
N ASN A 367 28.35 7.25 -5.33
CA ASN A 367 29.50 6.34 -5.24
C ASN A 367 29.13 4.94 -4.72
N LEU A 368 27.81 4.62 -4.58
CA LEU A 368 27.35 3.31 -4.14
C LEU A 368 26.74 2.52 -5.30
N GLN A 369 26.98 1.21 -5.25
CA GLN A 369 26.44 0.22 -6.17
C GLN A 369 26.00 -1.05 -5.42
N LEU A 370 25.16 -1.87 -6.06
CA LEU A 370 24.81 -3.20 -5.60
C LEU A 370 25.53 -4.24 -6.45
N LEU A 371 26.12 -5.19 -5.80
CA LEU A 371 26.81 -6.33 -6.41
C LEU A 371 26.28 -7.63 -5.84
N HIS A 372 26.36 -8.72 -6.61
CA HIS A 372 26.30 -10.05 -6.03
C HIS A 372 27.54 -10.25 -5.15
N ARG A 373 27.42 -11.01 -4.07
CA ARG A 373 28.53 -11.24 -3.13
C ARG A 373 29.79 -11.74 -3.83
N HIS A 374 29.69 -12.76 -4.68
CA HIS A 374 30.81 -13.30 -5.43
C HIS A 374 31.50 -12.26 -6.35
N THR A 375 30.73 -11.36 -6.96
CA THR A 375 31.29 -10.30 -7.82
C THR A 375 31.92 -9.17 -7.01
N ARG A 376 31.41 -8.91 -5.80
CA ARG A 376 32.04 -7.98 -4.87
C ARG A 376 33.41 -8.46 -4.42
N ASP A 377 33.52 -9.74 -4.09
CA ASP A 377 34.81 -10.33 -3.65
C ASP A 377 35.84 -10.20 -4.74
N ASN A 378 35.51 -10.49 -6.01
CA ASN A 378 36.40 -10.30 -7.16
C ASN A 378 36.79 -8.82 -7.36
N LYS A 379 35.80 -7.90 -7.23
CA LYS A 379 36.09 -6.46 -7.33
C LYS A 379 37.03 -6.00 -6.21
N THR A 380 36.81 -6.46 -4.98
CA THR A 380 37.63 -6.10 -3.83
C THR A 380 39.06 -6.59 -4.02
N ALA A 381 39.25 -7.78 -4.57
CA ALA A 381 40.55 -8.31 -4.90
C ALA A 381 41.30 -7.44 -5.94
N LEU A 382 40.59 -7.00 -6.99
CA LEU A 382 41.13 -6.07 -8.00
C LEU A 382 41.43 -4.67 -7.44
N ASP A 383 40.54 -4.13 -6.62
CA ASP A 383 40.75 -2.82 -5.97
C ASP A 383 41.99 -2.85 -5.06
N ASN A 384 42.21 -3.96 -4.34
CA ASN A 384 43.41 -4.16 -3.49
C ASN A 384 44.69 -4.33 -4.33
N ALA A 385 44.64 -5.07 -5.43
CA ALA A 385 45.77 -5.24 -6.35
C ALA A 385 46.18 -3.89 -6.97
N ASN A 386 45.22 -3.09 -7.41
CA ASN A 386 45.47 -1.75 -7.95
C ASN A 386 46.04 -0.78 -6.89
N ALA A 387 45.65 -0.92 -5.60
CA ALA A 387 46.16 -0.11 -4.52
C ALA A 387 47.62 -0.49 -4.16
N LEU A 388 48.03 -1.71 -4.50
CA LEU A 388 49.42 -2.20 -4.26
C LEU A 388 50.35 -1.98 -5.47
N GLY A 389 49.88 -1.33 -6.54
CA GLY A 389 50.69 -1.01 -7.71
C GLY A 389 51.12 -2.24 -8.54
N VAL A 390 50.46 -3.37 -8.38
CA VAL A 390 50.72 -4.56 -9.19
C VAL A 390 49.96 -4.40 -10.52
N GLU A 391 50.70 -4.03 -11.58
CA GLU A 391 50.20 -4.07 -12.96
C GLU A 391 49.99 -5.53 -13.38
N ASN A 392 48.79 -6.03 -13.18
CA ASN A 392 48.34 -7.25 -13.80
C ASN A 392 47.52 -6.91 -15.03
N GLY A 393 47.91 -7.54 -16.15
CA GLY A 393 47.40 -7.32 -17.49
C GLY A 393 45.89 -7.20 -17.56
N VAL A 394 45.50 -6.22 -18.32
CA VAL A 394 44.12 -5.83 -18.64
C VAL A 394 43.29 -7.05 -19.10
N ALA A 395 42.50 -7.58 -18.22
CA ALA A 395 41.36 -8.39 -18.64
C ALA A 395 40.30 -7.41 -19.22
N SER A 396 40.28 -7.30 -20.54
CA SER A 396 39.32 -6.52 -21.30
C SER A 396 37.89 -6.90 -20.87
N ILE A 397 37.13 -5.89 -20.41
CA ILE A 397 35.68 -5.97 -20.20
C ILE A 397 35.06 -6.32 -21.56
N PRO A 398 34.30 -7.40 -21.69
CA PRO A 398 33.57 -7.66 -22.93
C PRO A 398 32.52 -6.55 -23.09
N SER A 399 32.67 -5.74 -24.14
CA SER A 399 31.64 -4.84 -24.62
C SER A 399 30.49 -5.68 -25.19
N HIS A 400 29.53 -6.05 -24.37
CA HIS A 400 28.31 -6.64 -24.86
C HIS A 400 27.42 -5.57 -25.47
N SER A 401 27.40 -5.60 -26.81
CA SER A 401 26.44 -5.01 -27.70
C SER A 401 25.02 -5.18 -27.17
N LYS A 402 24.28 -4.07 -27.15
CA LYS A 402 22.85 -3.98 -26.85
C LYS A 402 22.04 -4.90 -27.78
N PRO A 403 21.27 -5.84 -27.26
CA PRO A 403 20.11 -6.30 -28.01
C PRO A 403 18.97 -5.34 -27.72
N CYS A 404 18.62 -4.59 -28.74
CA CYS A 404 17.42 -3.77 -28.79
C CYS A 404 16.21 -4.69 -28.99
N LEU A 405 15.66 -5.23 -27.94
CA LEU A 405 14.33 -5.84 -27.94
C LEU A 405 13.34 -4.79 -27.43
N ARG A 406 12.74 -4.10 -28.37
CA ARG A 406 11.51 -3.33 -28.15
C ARG A 406 10.38 -4.31 -27.84
N LEU A 407 10.13 -4.55 -26.55
CA LEU A 407 8.84 -5.07 -26.13
C LEU A 407 7.88 -3.87 -26.09
N SER A 408 6.91 -3.91 -27.00
CA SER A 408 5.76 -3.01 -27.00
C SER A 408 5.04 -3.06 -25.65
N PRO A 409 4.70 -1.92 -25.05
CA PRO A 409 3.89 -1.90 -23.84
C PRO A 409 2.50 -2.39 -24.21
N HIS A 410 2.08 -3.50 -23.60
CA HIS A 410 0.70 -3.92 -23.63
C HIS A 410 -0.14 -2.80 -23.03
N THR A 411 -1.00 -2.24 -23.84
CA THR A 411 -1.99 -1.24 -23.53
C THR A 411 -2.93 -1.78 -22.46
N ALA A 412 -2.88 -1.19 -21.29
CA ALA A 412 -3.93 -1.35 -20.30
C ALA A 412 -5.24 -0.77 -20.89
N PRO A 413 -6.35 -1.51 -20.93
CA PRO A 413 -7.59 -1.02 -21.49
C PRO A 413 -8.16 0.11 -20.65
N SER A 414 -8.57 1.15 -21.32
CA SER A 414 -9.31 2.26 -20.74
C SER A 414 -10.71 1.81 -20.37
N LEU A 415 -10.98 1.74 -19.09
CA LEU A 415 -12.32 1.52 -18.59
C LEU A 415 -13.08 2.84 -18.49
N THR A 416 -13.84 3.15 -19.52
CA THR A 416 -15.05 3.99 -19.43
C THR A 416 -16.18 3.08 -18.97
N VAL A 417 -16.33 2.90 -17.65
CA VAL A 417 -17.28 1.92 -17.17
C VAL A 417 -17.84 2.34 -15.83
N PRO A 418 -19.17 2.27 -15.64
CA PRO A 418 -19.78 2.30 -14.32
C PRO A 418 -19.23 1.13 -13.49
N LEU A 419 -18.89 1.41 -12.25
CA LEU A 419 -18.29 0.50 -11.29
C LEU A 419 -19.29 0.23 -10.18
N LEU A 420 -19.48 -1.02 -9.80
CA LEU A 420 -20.46 -1.44 -8.80
C LEU A 420 -19.77 -2.22 -7.69
N TRP A 421 -20.17 -2.00 -6.45
CA TRP A 421 -19.52 -2.51 -5.24
C TRP A 421 -20.41 -3.45 -4.45
N ILE A 422 -19.82 -4.55 -3.92
CA ILE A 422 -20.45 -5.49 -3.00
C ILE A 422 -19.48 -5.76 -1.85
N GLN A 423 -19.97 -5.71 -0.60
CA GLN A 423 -19.24 -6.08 0.61
C GLN A 423 -19.93 -7.28 1.29
N LEU A 424 -19.15 -8.26 1.77
CA LEU A 424 -19.63 -9.41 2.57
C LEU A 424 -19.97 -9.03 4.00
#